data_63d745fbabae43583cc0c08a71d013e4
#
_entry.id   63d745fbabae43583cc0c08a71d013e4
#
_cell.length_a   1.000
_cell.length_b   1.000
_cell.length_c   1.000
_cell.angle_alpha   90.00
_cell.angle_beta   90.00
_cell.angle_gamma   90.00
#
_symmetry.space_group_name_H-M   'P 1'
#
loop_
_entity.id
_entity.type
_entity.pdbx_description
1 polymer ?
#
loop_
_entity_poly.entity_id
_entity_poly.type
_entity_poly.pdbx_seq_one_letter_code
_entity_poly.pdbx_strand_id
1 'polypeptide(L)'
;SLRIVPDTTHSGILSVTEQSLITFVNRFQEKKKLPDITEKTESRGDGKKYLTVSFSEKPASVLQWTARNPLARDFRYACGVKYSSVPVSLKGDGERLSFQLTTPDSGWQATYIEATFSDGYIATTQVYVTPDDKYPETAPPSAGAACQILPSRGLTPESARQ
;
A
#
# COMPACT_ATOMS: atom_id res chain seq x y z
N SER A 1 -12.02 7.15 -2.29
CA SER A 1 -10.54 7.08 -2.28
C SER A 1 -10.04 6.35 -1.05
N LEU A 2 -8.90 5.69 -1.17
CA LEU A 2 -8.17 5.03 -0.09
C LEU A 2 -6.97 5.88 0.30
N ARG A 3 -6.57 5.86 1.58
CA ARG A 3 -5.29 6.39 2.05
C ARG A 3 -4.64 5.39 2.98
N ILE A 4 -3.48 4.91 2.60
CA ILE A 4 -2.62 4.06 3.42
C ILE A 4 -1.54 4.95 4.04
N VAL A 5 -1.29 4.75 5.32
CA VAL A 5 -0.28 5.50 6.07
C VAL A 5 0.77 4.51 6.55
N PRO A 6 2.00 4.60 6.01
CA PRO A 6 3.06 3.69 6.38
C PRO A 6 3.62 4.01 7.78
N ASP A 7 4.28 3.04 8.37
CA ASP A 7 5.14 3.19 9.55
C ASP A 7 4.49 3.91 10.75
N THR A 8 3.21 3.66 10.96
CA THR A 8 2.46 4.31 12.04
C THR A 8 1.73 3.31 12.94
N THR A 9 1.41 3.76 14.14
CA THR A 9 0.53 3.06 15.08
C THR A 9 -0.88 3.65 15.03
N HIS A 10 -1.81 3.03 15.74
CA HIS A 10 -3.17 3.56 15.86
C HIS A 10 -3.19 5.00 16.42
N SER A 11 -2.35 5.30 17.42
CA SER A 11 -2.25 6.65 17.97
C SER A 11 -1.47 7.62 17.07
N GLY A 12 -0.51 7.12 16.30
CA GLY A 12 0.32 7.93 15.40
C GLY A 12 -0.41 8.44 14.15
N ILE A 13 -1.58 7.87 13.83
CA ILE A 13 -2.34 8.25 12.63
C ILE A 13 -3.08 9.60 12.79
N LEU A 14 -3.19 10.15 14.01
CA LEU A 14 -4.04 11.30 14.31
C LEU A 14 -3.72 12.52 13.42
N SER A 15 -2.46 12.94 13.34
CA SER A 15 -2.05 14.11 12.54
C SER A 15 -2.33 13.91 11.05
N VAL A 16 -2.14 12.70 10.54
CA VAL A 16 -2.43 12.35 9.15
C VAL A 16 -3.93 12.37 8.87
N THR A 17 -4.74 11.92 9.82
CA THR A 17 -6.20 11.95 9.73
C THR A 17 -6.71 13.39 9.70
N GLU A 18 -6.19 14.24 10.57
CA GLU A 18 -6.52 15.66 10.60
C GLU A 18 -6.21 16.35 9.26
N GLN A 19 -5.02 16.19 8.74
CA GLN A 19 -4.63 16.71 7.42
C GLN A 19 -5.56 16.20 6.31
N SER A 20 -5.89 14.91 6.33
CA SER A 20 -6.79 14.31 5.33
C SER A 20 -8.20 14.87 5.42
N LEU A 21 -8.69 15.10 6.64
CA LEU A 21 -10.01 15.67 6.86
C LEU A 21 -10.08 17.11 6.37
N ILE A 22 -9.06 17.93 6.66
CA ILE A 22 -8.99 19.33 6.20
C ILE A 22 -9.05 19.38 4.67
N THR A 23 -8.21 18.61 3.97
CA THR A 23 -8.19 18.62 2.50
C THR A 23 -9.49 18.06 1.90
N PHE A 24 -10.10 17.06 2.52
CA PHE A 24 -11.41 16.54 2.14
C PHE A 24 -12.51 17.61 2.26
N VAL A 25 -12.59 18.29 3.41
CA VAL A 25 -13.59 19.36 3.66
C VAL A 25 -13.41 20.52 2.70
N ASN A 26 -12.17 20.94 2.43
CA ASN A 26 -11.89 22.00 1.47
C ASN A 26 -12.41 21.64 0.07
N ARG A 27 -12.12 20.42 -0.42
CA ARG A 27 -12.67 19.95 -1.71
C ARG A 27 -14.20 19.94 -1.72
N PHE A 28 -14.81 19.50 -0.64
CA PHE A 28 -16.27 19.48 -0.52
C PHE A 28 -16.87 20.91 -0.59
N GLN A 29 -16.28 21.87 0.13
CA GLN A 29 -16.72 23.28 0.11
C GLN A 29 -16.54 23.91 -1.28
N GLU A 30 -15.45 23.58 -1.97
CA GLU A 30 -15.16 24.04 -3.33
C GLU A 30 -15.95 23.28 -4.41
N LYS A 31 -16.81 22.33 -4.02
CA LYS A 31 -17.58 21.44 -4.94
C LYS A 31 -16.67 20.67 -5.92
N LYS A 32 -15.43 20.44 -5.56
CA LYS A 32 -14.50 19.60 -6.31
C LYS A 32 -14.79 18.12 -6.05
N LYS A 33 -14.79 17.32 -7.11
CA LYS A 33 -14.84 15.86 -6.96
C LYS A 33 -13.58 15.35 -6.29
N LEU A 34 -13.72 14.28 -5.53
CA LEU A 34 -12.54 13.55 -5.05
C LEU A 34 -11.85 12.88 -6.24
N PRO A 35 -10.51 12.87 -6.28
CA PRO A 35 -9.79 12.18 -7.34
C PRO A 35 -10.05 10.67 -7.27
N ASP A 36 -10.26 10.07 -8.41
CA ASP A 36 -10.34 8.63 -8.56
C ASP A 36 -8.98 8.07 -8.99
N ILE A 37 -8.58 7.00 -8.35
CA ILE A 37 -7.43 6.18 -8.74
C ILE A 37 -7.99 4.85 -9.22
N THR A 38 -7.75 4.54 -10.49
CA THR A 38 -8.11 3.25 -11.07
C THR A 38 -6.87 2.40 -11.25
N GLU A 39 -7.00 1.12 -10.94
CA GLU A 39 -5.92 0.17 -10.85
C GLU A 39 -6.20 -1.03 -11.76
N LYS A 40 -5.22 -1.44 -12.54
CA LYS A 40 -5.28 -2.64 -13.36
C LYS A 40 -3.99 -3.43 -13.26
N THR A 41 -4.09 -4.69 -12.88
CA THR A 41 -2.96 -5.63 -12.96
C THR A 41 -3.06 -6.48 -14.21
N GLU A 42 -1.93 -6.78 -14.81
CA GLU A 42 -1.82 -7.68 -15.96
C GLU A 42 -0.54 -8.50 -15.87
N SER A 43 -0.62 -9.79 -16.25
CA SER A 43 0.56 -10.62 -16.47
C SER A 43 0.94 -10.53 -17.94
N ARG A 44 2.22 -10.35 -18.23
CA ARG A 44 2.74 -10.30 -19.59
C ARG A 44 3.39 -11.63 -19.97
N GLY A 45 3.68 -11.80 -21.26
CA GLY A 45 4.27 -13.01 -21.80
C GLY A 45 5.64 -13.39 -21.24
N ASP A 46 6.30 -12.49 -20.51
CA ASP A 46 7.52 -12.72 -19.75
C ASP A 46 7.28 -13.31 -18.34
N GLY A 47 6.03 -13.62 -17.99
CA GLY A 47 5.63 -14.12 -16.68
C GLY A 47 5.63 -13.05 -15.57
N LYS A 48 5.91 -11.81 -15.90
CA LYS A 48 5.95 -10.70 -14.93
C LYS A 48 4.59 -10.05 -14.79
N LYS A 49 4.31 -9.59 -13.58
CA LYS A 49 3.08 -8.86 -13.25
C LYS A 49 3.32 -7.37 -13.29
N TYR A 50 2.44 -6.64 -13.94
CA TYR A 50 2.49 -5.19 -14.04
C TYR A 50 1.26 -4.56 -13.41
N LEU A 51 1.46 -3.42 -12.76
CA LEU A 51 0.40 -2.56 -12.26
C LEU A 51 0.34 -1.30 -13.12
N THR A 52 -0.83 -1.02 -13.66
CA THR A 52 -1.15 0.26 -14.28
C THR A 52 -2.08 1.04 -13.37
N VAL A 53 -1.72 2.27 -13.07
CA VAL A 53 -2.48 3.21 -12.25
C VAL A 53 -2.85 4.40 -13.13
N SER A 54 -4.13 4.78 -13.10
CA SER A 54 -4.62 5.98 -13.78
C SER A 54 -5.31 6.89 -12.78
N PHE A 55 -5.12 8.18 -12.96
CA PHE A 55 -5.66 9.23 -12.10
C PHE A 55 -6.70 10.04 -12.87
N SER A 56 -7.83 10.36 -12.27
CA SER A 56 -8.85 11.22 -12.87
C SER A 56 -8.47 12.71 -12.87
N GLU A 57 -7.42 13.05 -12.15
CA GLU A 57 -6.82 14.39 -12.02
C GLU A 57 -5.31 14.21 -11.93
N LYS A 58 -4.53 15.06 -12.60
CA LYS A 58 -3.07 14.98 -12.59
C LYS A 58 -2.51 15.24 -11.18
N PRO A 59 -1.78 14.28 -10.58
CA PRO A 59 -1.13 14.51 -9.29
C PRO A 59 0.02 15.49 -9.39
N ALA A 60 0.26 16.25 -8.34
CA ALA A 60 1.44 17.10 -8.19
C ALA A 60 2.71 16.28 -7.94
N SER A 61 2.57 15.16 -7.21
CA SER A 61 3.66 14.21 -6.99
C SER A 61 3.12 12.79 -6.79
N VAL A 62 3.97 11.81 -7.12
CA VAL A 62 3.67 10.39 -6.94
C VAL A 62 4.85 9.71 -6.28
N LEU A 63 4.56 8.90 -5.26
CA LEU A 63 5.53 8.05 -4.58
C LEU A 63 5.14 6.58 -4.77
N GLN A 64 6.13 5.74 -5.01
CA GLN A 64 6.00 4.29 -4.89
C GLN A 64 6.55 3.88 -3.54
N TRP A 65 5.70 3.30 -2.71
CA TRP A 65 6.05 2.75 -1.41
C TRP A 65 6.28 1.25 -1.50
N THR A 66 7.33 0.76 -0.86
CA THR A 66 7.66 -0.66 -0.78
C THR A 66 8.09 -1.05 0.63
N ALA A 67 7.72 -2.26 1.05
CA ALA A 67 8.24 -2.91 2.23
C ALA A 67 8.57 -4.36 1.91
N ARG A 68 9.60 -4.92 2.57
CA ARG A 68 9.99 -6.32 2.43
C ARG A 68 9.91 -7.03 3.78
N ASN A 69 9.40 -8.25 3.75
CA ASN A 69 9.49 -9.17 4.88
C ASN A 69 9.95 -10.55 4.38
N PRO A 70 11.20 -10.95 4.67
CA PRO A 70 11.73 -12.23 4.21
C PRO A 70 11.16 -13.43 4.96
N LEU A 71 10.54 -13.22 6.12
CA LEU A 71 10.12 -14.29 7.03
C LEU A 71 8.61 -14.53 7.01
N ALA A 72 7.82 -13.51 6.68
CA ALA A 72 6.36 -13.61 6.78
C ALA A 72 5.63 -12.66 5.81
N ARG A 73 4.42 -13.02 5.45
CA ARG A 73 3.49 -12.14 4.71
C ARG A 73 2.78 -11.17 5.67
N ASP A 74 3.57 -10.45 6.43
CA ASP A 74 3.14 -9.51 7.47
C ASP A 74 3.92 -8.20 7.33
N PHE A 75 3.22 -7.11 7.09
CA PHE A 75 3.80 -5.78 6.86
C PHE A 75 3.42 -4.77 7.93
N ARG A 76 3.03 -5.24 9.10
CA ARG A 76 2.69 -4.37 10.23
C ARG A 76 3.94 -3.70 10.79
N TYR A 77 3.83 -2.40 11.02
CA TYR A 77 4.89 -1.61 11.67
C TYR A 77 5.26 -2.15 13.06
N ALA A 78 4.27 -2.62 13.82
CA ALA A 78 4.47 -3.24 15.13
C ALA A 78 5.36 -4.49 15.10
N CYS A 79 5.50 -5.13 13.93
CA CYS A 79 6.38 -6.27 13.70
C CYS A 79 7.76 -5.88 13.12
N GLY A 80 8.11 -4.60 13.20
CA GLY A 80 9.40 -4.07 12.78
C GLY A 80 9.57 -3.88 11.28
N VAL A 81 8.51 -4.10 10.49
CA VAL A 81 8.54 -3.86 9.04
C VAL A 81 8.37 -2.38 8.78
N LYS A 82 9.23 -1.83 7.93
CA LYS A 82 9.16 -0.43 7.51
C LYS A 82 9.03 -0.31 6.01
N TYR A 83 8.31 0.71 5.59
CA TYR A 83 8.19 1.09 4.20
C TYR A 83 9.26 2.12 3.83
N SER A 84 9.70 2.05 2.58
CA SER A 84 10.51 3.09 1.94
C SER A 84 9.80 3.59 0.69
N SER A 85 10.00 4.85 0.35
CA SER A 85 9.40 5.45 -0.84
C SER A 85 10.45 5.94 -1.82
N VAL A 86 10.07 5.90 -3.10
CA VAL A 86 10.83 6.52 -4.19
C VAL A 86 9.88 7.39 -5.03
N PRO A 87 10.33 8.57 -5.50
CA PRO A 87 9.55 9.37 -6.42
C PRO A 87 9.35 8.64 -7.76
N VAL A 88 8.15 8.76 -8.32
CA VAL A 88 7.83 8.22 -9.64
C VAL A 88 7.53 9.36 -10.58
N SER A 89 8.27 9.42 -11.70
CA SER A 89 8.00 10.38 -12.76
C SER A 89 6.83 9.92 -13.62
N LEU A 90 5.82 10.76 -13.74
CA LEU A 90 4.71 10.54 -14.66
C LEU A 90 5.13 10.90 -16.08
N LYS A 91 4.68 10.13 -17.08
CA LYS A 91 4.94 10.35 -18.50
C LYS A 91 3.70 10.90 -19.19
N GLY A 92 3.93 11.60 -20.31
CA GLY A 92 2.85 12.11 -21.15
C GLY A 92 2.02 13.19 -20.44
N ASP A 93 0.71 13.01 -20.39
CA ASP A 93 -0.26 13.90 -19.75
C ASP A 93 -0.15 13.93 -18.21
N GLY A 94 0.59 12.97 -17.64
CA GLY A 94 0.78 12.86 -16.18
C GLY A 94 -0.40 12.22 -15.45
N GLU A 95 -1.31 11.59 -16.16
CA GLU A 95 -2.50 10.94 -15.57
C GLU A 95 -2.37 9.42 -15.48
N ARG A 96 -1.23 8.87 -15.91
CA ARG A 96 -1.02 7.42 -15.93
C ARG A 96 0.41 7.02 -15.66
N LEU A 97 0.57 5.91 -14.93
CA LEU A 97 1.85 5.21 -14.78
C LEU A 97 1.65 3.69 -14.92
N SER A 98 2.72 3.01 -15.33
CA SER A 98 2.75 1.54 -15.35
C SER A 98 4.13 1.07 -14.95
N PHE A 99 4.21 0.09 -14.07
CA PHE A 99 5.47 -0.49 -13.60
C PHE A 99 5.30 -1.97 -13.25
N GLN A 100 6.43 -2.66 -13.20
CA GLN A 100 6.46 -4.06 -12.80
C GLN A 100 6.32 -4.20 -11.29
N LEU A 101 5.43 -5.07 -10.84
CA LEU A 101 5.38 -5.53 -9.46
C LEU A 101 6.51 -6.54 -9.25
N THR A 102 7.54 -6.11 -8.53
CA THR A 102 8.72 -6.94 -8.31
C THR A 102 8.41 -8.04 -7.30
N THR A 103 8.75 -9.28 -7.65
CA THR A 103 8.74 -10.39 -6.71
C THR A 103 10.13 -10.55 -6.11
N PRO A 104 10.30 -10.54 -4.80
CA PRO A 104 11.60 -10.75 -4.18
C PRO A 104 12.05 -12.20 -4.31
N ASP A 105 13.37 -12.45 -4.25
CA ASP A 105 13.94 -13.80 -4.31
C ASP A 105 13.51 -14.66 -3.12
N SER A 106 13.22 -14.04 -1.98
CA SER A 106 12.70 -14.71 -0.79
C SER A 106 11.70 -13.84 -0.04
N GLY A 107 10.74 -14.48 0.63
CA GLY A 107 9.70 -13.79 1.40
C GLY A 107 8.71 -13.04 0.52
N TRP A 108 8.28 -11.88 0.99
CA TRP A 108 7.22 -11.08 0.37
C TRP A 108 7.61 -9.61 0.30
N GLN A 109 7.05 -8.94 -0.70
CA GLN A 109 7.13 -7.49 -0.87
C GLN A 109 5.73 -6.91 -0.98
N ALA A 110 5.46 -5.88 -0.18
CA ALA A 110 4.28 -5.03 -0.32
C ALA A 110 4.63 -3.79 -1.15
N THR A 111 3.76 -3.39 -2.06
CA THR A 111 3.94 -2.21 -2.91
C THR A 111 2.62 -1.47 -3.05
N TYR A 112 2.63 -0.14 -2.93
CA TYR A 112 1.50 0.71 -3.28
C TYR A 112 1.97 2.05 -3.83
N ILE A 113 1.07 2.77 -4.48
CA ILE A 113 1.31 4.12 -5.00
C ILE A 113 0.56 5.13 -4.15
N GLU A 114 1.24 6.21 -3.81
CA GLU A 114 0.66 7.40 -3.17
C GLU A 114 0.70 8.55 -4.16
N ALA A 115 -0.42 9.21 -4.34
CA ALA A 115 -0.57 10.40 -5.17
C ALA A 115 -0.96 11.59 -4.29
N THR A 116 -0.18 12.68 -4.37
CA THR A 116 -0.52 13.96 -3.77
C THR A 116 -0.99 14.90 -4.85
N PHE A 117 -2.17 15.49 -4.68
CA PHE A 117 -2.76 16.44 -5.62
C PHE A 117 -2.41 17.88 -5.26
N SER A 118 -2.66 18.82 -6.18
CA SER A 118 -2.20 20.23 -6.05
C SER A 118 -2.72 20.97 -4.81
N ASP A 119 -3.85 20.54 -4.27
CA ASP A 119 -4.46 21.09 -3.05
C ASP A 119 -4.04 20.36 -1.75
N GLY A 120 -3.07 19.45 -1.86
CA GLY A 120 -2.58 18.65 -0.74
C GLY A 120 -3.43 17.43 -0.41
N TYR A 121 -4.49 17.15 -1.18
CA TYR A 121 -5.24 15.91 -1.01
C TYR A 121 -4.35 14.71 -1.40
N ILE A 122 -4.37 13.68 -0.56
CA ILE A 122 -3.58 12.46 -0.79
C ILE A 122 -4.51 11.26 -0.92
N ALA A 123 -4.26 10.46 -1.95
CA ALA A 123 -4.92 9.17 -2.13
C ALA A 123 -3.88 8.09 -2.50
N THR A 124 -4.21 6.84 -2.20
CA THR A 124 -3.33 5.70 -2.50
C THR A 124 -4.07 4.62 -3.27
N THR A 125 -3.30 3.78 -3.96
CA THR A 125 -3.78 2.47 -4.42
C THR A 125 -3.98 1.54 -3.23
N GLN A 126 -4.56 0.37 -3.47
CA GLN A 126 -4.44 -0.74 -2.52
C GLN A 126 -2.98 -1.22 -2.42
N VAL A 127 -2.69 -2.05 -1.41
CA VAL A 127 -1.39 -2.71 -1.27
C VAL A 127 -1.37 -3.97 -2.12
N TYR A 128 -0.37 -4.09 -2.98
CA TYR A 128 -0.07 -5.30 -3.75
C TYR A 128 1.04 -6.07 -3.06
N VAL A 129 0.80 -7.32 -2.74
CA VAL A 129 1.80 -8.20 -2.13
C VAL A 129 2.26 -9.22 -3.17
N THR A 130 3.57 -9.30 -3.36
CA THR A 130 4.21 -10.28 -4.26
C THR A 130 5.20 -11.18 -3.51
N PRO A 131 5.27 -12.49 -3.83
CA PRO A 131 4.34 -13.19 -4.70
C PRO A 131 2.92 -13.21 -4.13
N ASP A 132 1.92 -13.17 -4.99
CA ASP A 132 0.50 -13.13 -4.57
C ASP A 132 -0.15 -14.52 -4.47
N ASP A 133 0.48 -15.53 -5.05
CA ASP A 133 0.06 -16.92 -5.06
C ASP A 133 0.69 -17.78 -3.94
N LYS A 134 1.61 -17.20 -3.16
CA LYS A 134 2.28 -17.90 -2.05
C LYS A 134 1.84 -17.33 -0.70
N TYR A 135 1.58 -18.23 0.21
CA TYR A 135 1.22 -17.93 1.59
C TYR A 135 2.17 -18.67 2.52
N PRO A 136 2.50 -18.11 3.71
CA PRO A 136 3.32 -18.80 4.67
C PRO A 136 2.57 -20.05 5.19
N GLU A 137 3.27 -21.16 5.30
CA GLU A 137 2.75 -22.41 5.88
C GLU A 137 2.68 -22.35 7.40
N THR A 138 3.52 -21.52 8.00
CA THR A 138 3.58 -21.31 9.44
C THR A 138 3.27 -19.87 9.79
N ALA A 139 2.76 -19.67 11.00
CA ALA A 139 2.54 -18.33 11.53
C ALA A 139 3.87 -17.55 11.62
N PRO A 140 3.88 -16.25 11.32
CA PRO A 140 5.05 -15.43 11.51
C PRO A 140 5.45 -15.39 12.99
N PRO A 141 6.75 -15.26 13.31
CA PRO A 141 7.17 -15.14 14.69
C PRO A 141 6.57 -13.91 15.35
N SER A 142 6.07 -14.07 16.57
CA SER A 142 5.65 -12.95 17.40
C SER A 142 6.86 -12.21 17.95
N ALA A 143 6.86 -10.89 17.86
CA ALA A 143 7.90 -10.03 18.40
C ALA A 143 7.28 -9.01 19.37
N GLY A 144 7.23 -9.37 20.64
CA GLY A 144 6.59 -8.54 21.68
C GLY A 144 5.07 -8.48 21.62
N ALA A 145 4.46 -7.80 22.60
CA ALA A 145 3.02 -7.74 22.73
C ALA A 145 2.29 -7.05 21.56
N ALA A 146 2.93 -6.10 20.90
CA ALA A 146 2.34 -5.36 19.77
C ALA A 146 2.36 -6.16 18.45
N CYS A 147 3.28 -7.12 18.31
CA CYS A 147 3.39 -8.00 17.15
C CYS A 147 2.90 -9.41 17.51
N GLN A 148 1.70 -9.50 18.04
CA GLN A 148 1.09 -10.80 18.29
C GLN A 148 0.30 -11.28 17.09
N ILE A 149 0.33 -12.59 16.88
CA ILE A 149 -0.56 -13.26 15.93
C ILE A 149 -1.90 -13.40 16.60
N LEU A 150 -2.90 -12.72 16.05
CA LEU A 150 -4.27 -12.93 16.50
C LEU A 150 -4.75 -14.32 16.05
N PRO A 151 -5.40 -15.08 16.93
CA PRO A 151 -6.03 -16.34 16.56
C PRO A 151 -6.86 -16.19 15.28
N SER A 152 -6.82 -17.17 14.41
CA SER A 152 -7.57 -17.22 13.14
C SER A 152 -7.14 -16.24 12.01
N ARG A 153 -6.08 -15.47 12.15
CA ARG A 153 -5.55 -14.66 11.04
C ARG A 153 -4.42 -15.36 10.29
N GLY A 154 -4.74 -15.92 9.14
CA GLY A 154 -3.77 -16.52 8.21
C GLY A 154 -3.15 -17.83 8.69
N LEU A 155 -3.77 -18.47 9.65
CA LEU A 155 -3.39 -19.79 10.14
C LEU A 155 -4.24 -20.85 9.47
N THR A 156 -3.66 -22.01 9.23
CA THR A 156 -4.43 -23.19 8.84
C THR A 156 -5.45 -23.54 9.93
N PRO A 157 -6.57 -24.20 9.62
CA PRO A 157 -7.56 -24.60 10.63
C PRO A 157 -6.98 -25.40 11.82
N GLU A 158 -5.87 -26.08 11.64
CA GLU A 158 -5.17 -26.82 12.69
C GLU A 158 -4.44 -25.94 13.68
N SER A 159 -3.83 -24.84 13.26
CA SER A 159 -3.12 -23.90 14.12
C SER A 159 -4.05 -22.94 14.87
N ALA A 160 -5.32 -22.86 14.49
CA ALA A 160 -6.33 -22.09 15.19
C ALA A 160 -6.96 -22.83 16.41
N ARG A 161 -6.57 -24.07 16.67
CA ARG A 161 -7.12 -24.92 17.75
C ARG A 161 -6.20 -25.08 18.97
N GLN A 162 -5.09 -24.34 19.03
CA GLN A 162 -4.21 -24.35 20.21
C GLN A 162 -4.41 -23.14 21.10
#